data_046927571495977759d4811fe0f358ad
#
_entry.id   046927571495977759d4811fe0f358ad
#
_cell.length_a   1.000
_cell.length_b   1.000
_cell.length_c   1.000
_cell.angle_alpha   90.00
_cell.angle_beta   90.00
_cell.angle_gamma   90.00
#
_symmetry.space_group_name_H-M   'P 1'
#
loop_
_entity.id
_entity.type
_entity.pdbx_description
1 polymer ?
#
loop_
_entity_poly.entity_id
_entity_poly.type
_entity_poly.pdbx_seq_one_letter_code
_entity_poly.pdbx_strand_id
1 'polypeptide(L)'
;LWFLMLGGLGLYHIADAPEVFLALNPYYAIHYLVMQPELAFITIGAVFLAVTGAEALYVDLGHFGRKPIVTSWLFYVFPALLLNYFGQGAFVLANDGVPTNPFYEIMPSWFLIPGVLITMLATVIASQAVITGAYSLARQAVQLNILPRFEVQHTSESVSGQIYMPR
;
A
#
# COMPACT_ATOMS: atom_id res chain seq x y z
N LEU A 1 -7.31 3.84 12.23
CA LEU A 1 -6.98 2.59 12.93
C LEU A 1 -5.93 1.77 12.18
N TRP A 2 -6.11 1.50 10.87
CA TRP A 2 -5.18 0.70 10.06
C TRP A 2 -3.72 1.17 10.18
N PHE A 3 -3.43 2.43 9.86
CA PHE A 3 -2.06 2.96 9.92
C PHE A 3 -1.50 3.06 11.34
N LEU A 4 -2.35 3.25 12.36
CA LEU A 4 -1.90 3.19 13.76
C LEU A 4 -1.47 1.76 14.14
N MET A 5 -2.20 0.77 13.68
CA MET A 5 -1.83 -0.64 13.86
C MET A 5 -0.48 -0.94 13.18
N LEU A 6 -0.34 -0.55 11.91
CA LEU A 6 0.89 -0.76 11.15
C LEU A 6 2.11 -0.09 11.81
N GLY A 7 1.95 1.19 12.14
CA GLY A 7 3.03 1.96 12.79
C GLY A 7 3.36 1.45 14.21
N GLY A 8 2.35 1.07 14.98
CA GLY A 8 2.53 0.54 16.33
C GLY A 8 3.22 -0.81 16.37
N LEU A 9 2.79 -1.76 15.54
CA LEU A 9 3.44 -3.07 15.41
C LEU A 9 4.86 -2.92 14.87
N GLY A 10 5.04 -2.06 13.87
CA GLY A 10 6.36 -1.78 13.30
C GLY A 10 7.32 -1.22 14.34
N LEU A 11 6.89 -0.21 15.11
CA LEU A 11 7.71 0.41 16.15
C LEU A 11 8.08 -0.60 17.25
N TYR A 12 7.15 -1.48 17.63
CA TYR A 12 7.39 -2.51 18.63
C TYR A 12 8.53 -3.45 18.21
N HIS A 13 8.51 -3.93 16.97
CA HIS A 13 9.49 -4.92 16.47
C HIS A 13 10.81 -4.31 15.99
N ILE A 14 10.91 -3.01 15.74
CA ILE A 14 12.19 -2.36 15.46
C ILE A 14 13.18 -2.55 16.62
N ALA A 15 12.68 -2.67 17.86
CA ALA A 15 13.52 -2.92 19.02
C ALA A 15 14.16 -4.32 19.03
N ASP A 16 13.60 -5.30 18.31
CA ASP A 16 14.11 -6.67 18.26
C ASP A 16 15.44 -6.76 17.48
N ALA A 17 15.58 -5.96 16.39
CA ALA A 17 16.79 -5.91 15.60
C ALA A 17 17.04 -4.47 15.08
N PRO A 18 17.67 -3.59 15.87
CA PRO A 18 17.96 -2.22 15.47
C PRO A 18 18.91 -2.13 14.25
N GLU A 19 19.58 -3.21 13.91
CA GLU A 19 20.40 -3.31 12.69
C GLU A 19 19.61 -3.08 11.40
N VAL A 20 18.29 -3.18 11.44
CA VAL A 20 17.41 -2.86 10.30
C VAL A 20 17.64 -1.43 9.77
N PHE A 21 18.10 -0.49 10.60
CA PHE A 21 18.46 0.85 10.15
C PHE A 21 19.66 0.91 9.22
N LEU A 22 20.46 -0.16 9.12
CA LEU A 22 21.51 -0.24 8.09
C LEU A 22 20.91 -0.21 6.68
N ALA A 23 19.65 -0.59 6.52
CA ALA A 23 18.93 -0.48 5.25
C ALA A 23 18.80 0.97 4.74
N LEU A 24 18.99 1.99 5.59
CA LEU A 24 19.06 3.38 5.16
C LEU A 24 20.33 3.70 4.37
N ASN A 25 21.36 2.87 4.48
CA ASN A 25 22.59 3.02 3.71
C ASN A 25 22.42 2.38 2.32
N PRO A 26 22.39 3.16 1.23
CA PRO A 26 22.18 2.66 -0.12
C PRO A 26 23.26 1.67 -0.58
N TYR A 27 24.39 1.62 0.08
CA TYR A 27 25.46 0.66 -0.22
C TYR A 27 24.95 -0.79 -0.17
N TYR A 28 24.18 -1.16 0.85
CA TYR A 28 23.67 -2.52 0.99
C TYR A 28 22.70 -2.90 -0.14
N ALA A 29 21.85 -1.99 -0.54
CA ALA A 29 20.95 -2.19 -1.67
C ALA A 29 21.72 -2.39 -2.98
N ILE A 30 22.68 -1.50 -3.27
CA ILE A 30 23.51 -1.58 -4.48
C ILE A 30 24.35 -2.87 -4.48
N HIS A 31 24.98 -3.19 -3.35
CA HIS A 31 25.76 -4.41 -3.19
C HIS A 31 24.92 -5.66 -3.47
N TYR A 32 23.70 -5.75 -2.93
CA TYR A 32 22.78 -6.84 -3.17
C TYR A 32 22.43 -6.97 -4.67
N LEU A 33 22.08 -5.86 -5.31
CA LEU A 33 21.71 -5.84 -6.73
C LEU A 33 22.85 -6.30 -7.65
N VAL A 34 24.11 -5.96 -7.31
CA VAL A 34 25.29 -6.36 -8.09
C VAL A 34 25.66 -7.82 -7.86
N MET A 35 25.57 -8.30 -6.61
CA MET A 35 25.98 -9.65 -6.24
C MET A 35 24.98 -10.74 -6.67
N GLN A 36 23.68 -10.38 -6.77
CA GLN A 36 22.63 -11.34 -7.10
C GLN A 36 21.70 -10.79 -8.21
N PRO A 37 22.18 -10.65 -9.45
CA PRO A 37 21.43 -9.97 -10.51
C PRO A 37 20.11 -10.66 -10.89
N GLU A 38 20.04 -11.99 -10.80
CA GLU A 38 18.81 -12.74 -11.09
C GLU A 38 17.70 -12.46 -10.07
N LEU A 39 18.04 -12.47 -8.79
CA LEU A 39 17.10 -12.14 -7.72
C LEU A 39 16.81 -10.64 -7.65
N ALA A 40 17.78 -9.81 -8.02
CA ALA A 40 17.64 -8.36 -8.04
C ALA A 40 16.47 -7.90 -8.92
N PHE A 41 16.30 -8.48 -10.09
CA PHE A 41 15.20 -8.13 -10.99
C PHE A 41 13.83 -8.43 -10.37
N ILE A 42 13.69 -9.61 -9.76
CA ILE A 42 12.45 -10.01 -9.06
C ILE A 42 12.20 -9.10 -7.86
N THR A 43 13.25 -8.82 -7.08
CA THR A 43 13.17 -7.96 -5.90
C THR A 43 12.76 -6.53 -6.26
N ILE A 44 13.36 -5.93 -7.31
CA ILE A 44 12.97 -4.60 -7.78
C ILE A 44 11.51 -4.59 -8.23
N GLY A 45 11.05 -5.62 -8.93
CA GLY A 45 9.64 -5.77 -9.30
C GLY A 45 8.71 -5.81 -8.10
N ALA A 46 9.04 -6.60 -7.07
CA ALA A 46 8.28 -6.69 -5.84
C ALA A 46 8.26 -5.36 -5.06
N VAL A 47 9.40 -4.67 -4.96
CA VAL A 47 9.50 -3.34 -4.33
C VAL A 47 8.67 -2.32 -5.09
N PHE A 48 8.74 -2.33 -6.43
CA PHE A 48 7.92 -1.46 -7.27
C PHE A 48 6.42 -1.67 -6.98
N LEU A 49 5.96 -2.91 -6.92
CA LEU A 49 4.56 -3.23 -6.58
C LEU A 49 4.19 -2.77 -5.17
N ALA A 50 5.10 -2.92 -4.20
CA ALA A 50 4.84 -2.53 -2.81
C ALA A 50 4.70 -1.01 -2.61
N VAL A 51 5.39 -0.19 -3.42
CA VAL A 51 5.37 1.28 -3.29
C VAL A 51 4.44 1.97 -4.29
N THR A 52 3.85 1.24 -5.25
CA THR A 52 2.90 1.79 -6.21
C THR A 52 1.47 1.69 -5.67
N GLY A 53 0.65 2.61 -6.03
CA GLY A 53 -0.76 2.76 -5.65
C GLY A 53 -1.27 4.09 -6.21
N ALA A 54 -0.67 4.51 -7.33
CA ALA A 54 -0.92 5.81 -7.93
C ALA A 54 -2.38 5.97 -8.40
N GLU A 55 -3.02 4.89 -8.84
CA GLU A 55 -4.41 4.90 -9.29
C GLU A 55 -5.38 5.31 -8.17
N ALA A 56 -5.22 4.79 -6.96
CA ALA A 56 -6.02 5.20 -5.81
C ALA A 56 -5.74 6.66 -5.42
N LEU A 57 -4.47 7.08 -5.47
CA LEU A 57 -4.06 8.45 -5.19
C LEU A 57 -4.70 9.46 -6.17
N TYR A 58 -4.77 9.15 -7.46
CA TYR A 58 -5.39 10.04 -8.45
C TYR A 58 -6.88 10.25 -8.21
N VAL A 59 -7.60 9.19 -7.81
CA VAL A 59 -9.02 9.29 -7.47
C VAL A 59 -9.23 10.20 -6.27
N ASP A 60 -8.46 10.00 -5.21
CA ASP A 60 -8.54 10.79 -4.00
C ASP A 60 -8.17 12.26 -4.24
N LEU A 61 -7.18 12.53 -5.09
CA LEU A 61 -6.83 13.90 -5.52
C LEU A 61 -7.99 14.61 -6.20
N GLY A 62 -8.80 13.89 -7.00
CA GLY A 62 -9.98 14.42 -7.66
C GLY A 62 -11.10 14.79 -6.68
N HIS A 63 -11.25 14.04 -5.59
CA HIS A 63 -12.33 14.25 -4.61
C HIS A 63 -11.98 15.24 -3.49
N PHE A 64 -10.78 15.15 -2.94
CA PHE A 64 -10.38 15.90 -1.74
C PHE A 64 -9.42 17.07 -2.02
N GLY A 65 -8.88 17.13 -3.22
CA GLY A 65 -7.87 18.11 -3.60
C GLY A 65 -6.46 17.77 -3.05
N ARG A 66 -5.45 18.48 -3.56
CA ARG A 66 -4.04 18.16 -3.32
C ARG A 66 -3.58 18.36 -1.87
N LYS A 67 -3.97 19.47 -1.23
CA LYS A 67 -3.43 19.85 0.08
C LYS A 67 -3.72 18.84 1.19
N PRO A 68 -5.00 18.41 1.42
CA PRO A 68 -5.31 17.44 2.47
C PRO A 68 -4.58 16.11 2.27
N ILE A 69 -4.50 15.64 1.01
CA ILE A 69 -3.88 14.36 0.69
C ILE A 69 -2.38 14.39 0.96
N VAL A 70 -1.66 15.42 0.47
CA VAL A 70 -0.22 15.57 0.71
C VAL A 70 0.07 15.65 2.20
N THR A 71 -0.72 16.40 2.96
CA THR A 71 -0.53 16.55 4.40
C THR A 71 -0.75 15.22 5.13
N SER A 72 -1.86 14.54 4.85
CA SER A 72 -2.17 13.24 5.46
C SER A 72 -1.12 12.19 5.09
N TRP A 73 -0.67 12.19 3.85
CA TRP A 73 0.34 11.24 3.39
C TRP A 73 1.68 11.46 4.09
N LEU A 74 2.20 12.69 4.14
CA LEU A 74 3.51 13.00 4.71
C LEU A 74 3.55 12.81 6.24
N PHE A 75 2.51 13.20 6.95
CA PHE A 75 2.54 13.21 8.41
C PHE A 75 1.90 11.98 9.07
N TYR A 76 1.15 11.19 8.33
CA TYR A 76 0.43 10.05 8.90
C TYR A 76 0.71 8.74 8.17
N VAL A 77 0.44 8.69 6.86
CA VAL A 77 0.53 7.44 6.09
C VAL A 77 1.99 7.00 5.89
N PHE A 78 2.81 7.89 5.40
CA PHE A 78 4.22 7.61 5.10
C PHE A 78 5.04 7.20 6.32
N PRO A 79 4.98 7.92 7.49
CA PRO A 79 5.67 7.46 8.70
C PRO A 79 5.17 6.10 9.18
N ALA A 80 3.86 5.84 9.14
CA ALA A 80 3.30 4.55 9.56
C ALA A 80 3.77 3.40 8.66
N LEU A 81 3.84 3.62 7.35
CA LEU A 81 4.37 2.64 6.40
C LEU A 81 5.87 2.38 6.60
N LEU A 82 6.67 3.43 6.81
CA LEU A 82 8.09 3.27 7.10
C LEU A 82 8.32 2.43 8.36
N LEU A 83 7.62 2.76 9.44
CA LEU A 83 7.70 2.00 10.69
C LEU A 83 7.30 0.54 10.47
N ASN A 84 6.24 0.29 9.71
CA ASN A 84 5.80 -1.06 9.39
C ASN A 84 6.85 -1.84 8.60
N TYR A 85 7.45 -1.25 7.56
CA TYR A 85 8.48 -1.92 6.77
C TYR A 85 9.74 -2.19 7.56
N PHE A 86 10.22 -1.24 8.36
CA PHE A 86 11.36 -1.46 9.25
C PHE A 86 11.04 -2.49 10.32
N GLY A 87 9.84 -2.48 10.90
CA GLY A 87 9.41 -3.47 11.88
C GLY A 87 9.35 -4.89 11.31
N GLN A 88 8.77 -5.07 10.14
CA GLN A 88 8.77 -6.37 9.45
C GLN A 88 10.20 -6.83 9.11
N GLY A 89 11.05 -5.91 8.63
CA GLY A 89 12.44 -6.19 8.36
C GLY A 89 13.21 -6.59 9.62
N ALA A 90 13.02 -5.90 10.73
CA ALA A 90 13.60 -6.23 12.02
C ALA A 90 13.13 -7.60 12.53
N PHE A 91 11.83 -7.89 12.40
CA PHE A 91 11.27 -9.18 12.76
C PHE A 91 11.90 -10.34 11.97
N VAL A 92 12.07 -10.17 10.66
CA VAL A 92 12.72 -11.17 9.79
C VAL A 92 14.19 -11.35 10.17
N LEU A 93 14.89 -10.27 10.49
CA LEU A 93 16.30 -10.33 10.92
C LEU A 93 16.49 -10.99 12.28
N ALA A 94 15.54 -10.81 13.20
CA ALA A 94 15.59 -11.38 14.54
C ALA A 94 15.22 -12.88 14.58
N ASN A 95 14.54 -13.40 13.56
CA ASN A 95 14.13 -14.79 13.47
C ASN A 95 15.01 -15.52 12.45
N ASP A 96 15.63 -16.65 12.86
CA ASP A 96 16.52 -17.45 12.02
C ASP A 96 15.83 -18.16 10.82
N GLY A 97 14.53 -18.01 10.67
CA GLY A 97 13.72 -18.58 9.59
C GLY A 97 12.99 -17.53 8.79
N VAL A 98 12.80 -17.79 7.49
CA VAL A 98 11.94 -16.93 6.66
C VAL A 98 10.49 -17.19 7.08
N PRO A 99 9.79 -16.21 7.68
CA PRO A 99 8.40 -16.37 8.08
C PRO A 99 7.53 -16.61 6.84
N THR A 100 6.53 -17.46 6.99
CA THR A 100 5.59 -17.77 5.89
C THR A 100 4.77 -16.52 5.51
N ASN A 101 4.40 -15.74 6.53
CA ASN A 101 3.68 -14.49 6.36
C ASN A 101 4.11 -13.48 7.43
N PRO A 102 5.15 -12.67 7.16
CA PRO A 102 5.72 -11.74 8.13
C PRO A 102 4.68 -10.77 8.70
N PHE A 103 3.70 -10.39 7.90
CA PHE A 103 2.69 -9.42 8.31
C PHE A 103 1.77 -9.92 9.43
N TYR A 104 1.38 -11.20 9.42
CA TYR A 104 0.56 -11.76 10.49
C TYR A 104 1.39 -12.29 11.65
N GLU A 105 2.58 -12.78 11.39
CA GLU A 105 3.49 -13.31 12.42
C GLU A 105 4.04 -12.21 13.34
N ILE A 106 4.14 -10.97 12.87
CA ILE A 106 4.49 -9.80 13.68
C ILE A 106 3.42 -9.47 14.75
N MET A 107 2.19 -10.00 14.60
CA MET A 107 1.10 -9.72 15.54
C MET A 107 1.18 -10.61 16.77
N PRO A 108 1.12 -10.05 17.99
CA PRO A 108 0.98 -10.86 19.20
C PRO A 108 -0.27 -11.73 19.13
N SER A 109 -0.24 -12.93 19.71
CA SER A 109 -1.32 -13.91 19.65
C SER A 109 -2.67 -13.36 20.15
N TRP A 110 -2.66 -12.49 21.16
CA TRP A 110 -3.86 -11.83 21.68
C TRP A 110 -4.45 -10.79 20.73
N PHE A 111 -3.62 -10.22 19.85
CA PHE A 111 -4.03 -9.17 18.91
C PHE A 111 -4.34 -9.73 17.51
N LEU A 112 -4.05 -10.98 17.25
CA LEU A 112 -4.20 -11.59 15.92
C LEU A 112 -5.64 -11.45 15.38
N ILE A 113 -6.65 -11.79 16.19
CA ILE A 113 -8.06 -11.71 15.76
C ILE A 113 -8.49 -10.26 15.48
N PRO A 114 -8.30 -9.29 16.40
CA PRO A 114 -8.55 -7.88 16.08
C PRO A 114 -7.78 -7.37 14.86
N GLY A 115 -6.52 -7.76 14.73
CA GLY A 115 -5.66 -7.38 13.61
C GLY A 115 -6.20 -7.89 12.26
N VAL A 116 -6.61 -9.15 12.20
CA VAL A 116 -7.25 -9.74 11.00
C VAL A 116 -8.53 -8.99 10.64
N LEU A 117 -9.39 -8.67 11.60
CA LEU A 117 -10.61 -7.91 11.34
C LEU A 117 -10.32 -6.52 10.78
N ILE A 118 -9.33 -5.81 11.34
CA ILE A 118 -8.89 -4.51 10.83
C ILE A 118 -8.34 -4.66 9.39
N THR A 119 -7.57 -5.70 9.13
CA THR A 119 -7.03 -6.00 7.79
C THR A 119 -8.14 -6.27 6.78
N MET A 120 -9.15 -7.05 7.16
CA MET A 120 -10.31 -7.32 6.29
C MET A 120 -11.07 -6.03 5.95
N LEU A 121 -11.34 -5.18 6.94
CA LEU A 121 -12.00 -3.89 6.72
C LEU A 121 -11.15 -2.98 5.81
N ALA A 122 -9.83 -2.91 6.03
CA ALA A 122 -8.92 -2.15 5.18
C ALA A 122 -8.93 -2.66 3.74
N THR A 123 -8.95 -3.98 3.55
CA THR A 123 -9.00 -4.62 2.21
C THR A 123 -10.30 -4.28 1.47
N VAL A 124 -11.44 -4.29 2.17
CA VAL A 124 -12.73 -3.90 1.57
C VAL A 124 -12.68 -2.45 1.10
N ILE A 125 -12.18 -1.54 1.94
CA ILE A 125 -12.04 -0.11 1.59
C ILE A 125 -11.09 0.07 0.40
N ALA A 126 -9.94 -0.61 0.42
CA ALA A 126 -8.97 -0.57 -0.68
C ALA A 126 -9.57 -1.09 -2.00
N SER A 127 -10.34 -2.19 -1.96
CA SER A 127 -11.03 -2.71 -3.14
C SER A 127 -12.00 -1.70 -3.74
N GLN A 128 -12.77 -1.00 -2.91
CA GLN A 128 -13.68 0.05 -3.36
C GLN A 128 -12.93 1.21 -4.02
N ALA A 129 -11.80 1.63 -3.45
CA ALA A 129 -10.96 2.68 -4.01
C ALA A 129 -10.41 2.29 -5.39
N VAL A 130 -9.92 1.06 -5.55
CA VAL A 130 -9.39 0.55 -6.83
C VAL A 130 -10.49 0.48 -7.89
N ILE A 131 -11.69 -0.03 -7.54
CA ILE A 131 -12.82 -0.09 -8.47
C ILE A 131 -13.20 1.31 -8.93
N THR A 132 -13.36 2.25 -8.02
CA THR A 132 -13.69 3.65 -8.34
C THR A 132 -12.61 4.29 -9.23
N GLY A 133 -11.34 4.01 -8.94
CA GLY A 133 -10.19 4.45 -9.74
C GLY A 133 -10.22 3.92 -11.16
N ALA A 134 -10.44 2.62 -11.32
CA ALA A 134 -10.52 1.97 -12.62
C ALA A 134 -11.64 2.55 -13.50
N TYR A 135 -12.83 2.77 -12.92
CA TYR A 135 -13.94 3.39 -13.66
C TYR A 135 -13.65 4.85 -14.03
N SER A 136 -13.02 5.62 -13.15
CA SER A 136 -12.64 7.00 -13.43
C SER A 136 -11.63 7.10 -14.58
N LEU A 137 -10.62 6.22 -14.58
CA LEU A 137 -9.63 6.13 -15.66
C LEU A 137 -10.26 5.67 -16.98
N ALA A 138 -11.15 4.67 -16.96
CA ALA A 138 -11.87 4.21 -18.12
C ALA A 138 -12.70 5.35 -18.74
N ARG A 139 -13.41 6.13 -17.92
CA ARG A 139 -14.17 7.31 -18.38
C ARG A 139 -13.26 8.35 -19.05
N GLN A 140 -12.12 8.66 -18.45
CA GLN A 140 -11.15 9.58 -19.05
C GLN A 140 -10.61 9.05 -20.38
N ALA A 141 -10.32 7.76 -20.47
CA ALA A 141 -9.84 7.11 -21.70
C ALA A 141 -10.90 7.17 -22.82
N VAL A 142 -12.20 7.02 -22.48
CA VAL A 142 -13.32 7.23 -23.44
C VAL A 142 -13.39 8.68 -23.89
N GLN A 143 -13.25 9.65 -22.98
CA GLN A 143 -13.26 11.08 -23.32
C GLN A 143 -12.10 11.48 -24.24
N LEU A 144 -10.95 10.82 -24.09
CA LEU A 144 -9.76 11.00 -24.94
C LEU A 144 -9.80 10.19 -26.24
N ASN A 145 -10.91 9.49 -26.53
CA ASN A 145 -11.07 8.58 -27.67
C ASN A 145 -10.01 7.44 -27.74
N ILE A 146 -9.44 7.05 -26.60
CA ILE A 146 -8.53 5.91 -26.48
C ILE A 146 -9.32 4.60 -26.39
N LEU A 147 -10.48 4.64 -25.74
CA LEU A 147 -11.43 3.52 -25.64
C LEU A 147 -12.72 3.84 -26.39
N PRO A 148 -13.40 2.80 -26.93
CA PRO A 148 -14.72 2.97 -27.54
C PRO A 148 -15.72 3.53 -26.50
N ARG A 149 -16.72 4.25 -26.97
CA ARG A 149 -17.75 4.82 -26.09
C ARG A 149 -18.59 3.72 -25.48
N PHE A 150 -18.51 3.58 -24.14
CA PHE A 150 -19.43 2.75 -23.37
C PHE A 150 -20.59 3.61 -22.88
N GLU A 151 -21.79 3.04 -22.80
CA GLU A 151 -22.90 3.68 -22.11
C GLU A 151 -22.60 3.74 -20.61
N VAL A 152 -22.39 4.95 -20.11
CA VAL A 152 -22.11 5.20 -18.70
C VAL A 152 -23.39 5.69 -18.05
N GLN A 153 -23.99 4.89 -17.18
CA GLN A 153 -25.13 5.31 -16.37
C GLN A 153 -24.65 5.82 -15.01
N HIS A 154 -25.04 7.03 -14.66
CA HIS A 154 -24.80 7.56 -13.33
C HIS A 154 -25.85 6.99 -12.36
N THR A 155 -25.41 6.33 -11.31
CA THR A 155 -26.29 5.75 -10.26
C THR A 155 -26.67 6.78 -9.20
N SER A 156 -26.06 7.98 -9.21
CA SER A 156 -26.39 9.08 -8.30
C SER A 156 -26.29 10.43 -9.03
N GLU A 157 -27.28 11.28 -8.84
CA GLU A 157 -27.30 12.65 -9.37
C GLU A 157 -26.37 13.60 -8.60
N SER A 158 -26.01 13.27 -7.36
CA SER A 158 -25.24 14.12 -6.46
C SER A 158 -23.75 13.76 -6.33
N VAL A 159 -23.33 12.56 -6.75
CA VAL A 159 -21.95 12.09 -6.63
C VAL A 159 -21.44 11.64 -7.98
N SER A 160 -20.57 12.45 -8.59
CA SER A 160 -20.03 12.22 -9.94
C SER A 160 -19.13 10.97 -10.08
N GLY A 161 -18.77 10.33 -8.97
CA GLY A 161 -17.92 9.14 -8.93
C GLY A 161 -18.66 7.80 -8.95
N GLN A 162 -20.00 7.79 -8.80
CA GLN A 162 -20.78 6.56 -8.85
C GLN A 162 -21.24 6.26 -10.28
N ILE A 163 -20.52 5.39 -10.96
CA ILE A 163 -20.72 5.05 -12.36
C ILE A 163 -21.03 3.56 -12.48
N TYR A 164 -22.06 3.21 -13.25
CA TYR A 164 -22.39 1.84 -13.64
C TYR A 164 -22.24 1.69 -15.17
N MET A 165 -21.55 0.63 -15.59
CA MET A 165 -21.46 0.27 -17.01
C MET A 165 -22.30 -0.98 -17.23
N PRO A 166 -23.49 -0.87 -17.85
CA PRO A 166 -24.22 -2.04 -18.30
C PRO A 166 -23.46 -2.74 -19.44
N ARG A 167 -23.61 -4.08 -19.52
CA ARG A 167 -23.02 -4.89 -20.60
C ARG A 167 -23.67 -4.60 -21.92
#